data_e4180e6741f6d5c6cca0490867a41eb0
#
_entry.id   e4180e6741f6d5c6cca0490867a41eb0
#
_cell.length_a   1.000
_cell.length_b   1.000
_cell.length_c   1.000
_cell.angle_alpha   90.00
_cell.angle_beta   90.00
_cell.angle_gamma   90.00
#
_symmetry.space_group_name_H-M   'P 1'
#
loop_
_entity.id
_entity.type
_entity.pdbx_description
1 polymer ?
#
loop_
_entity_poly.entity_id
_entity_poly.type
_entity_poly.pdbx_seq_one_letter_code
_entity_poly.pdbx_strand_id
1 'polypeptide(L)'
;TKANGFAGLDTELAFNSPVHIKHIQTLGKWAQEGKFKYMGRRNEAGKNFRAGECMLMTESSAGYAGIKKEAKFEFGIRHLPYYGATAAPQNTIIGGASLWALSGKSAEENKGTAAFLAFLSGTGIQAQWHQDTGYLPSTIAASKQTKKEGFYKKNPGTDLAGIQMMRNKVTENSKGLRLGSFDQIRTIIDEEMEGVYNGSKTAQVALDSAVKRGNVLLRRFERANK
;
A
#
# COMPACT_ATOMS: atom_id res chain seq x y z
N THR A 1 2.10 17.48 2.27
CA THR A 1 2.91 18.62 1.77
C THR A 1 4.40 18.24 1.72
N LYS A 2 5.28 19.19 1.30
CA LYS A 2 6.75 19.01 1.30
C LYS A 2 7.20 17.70 0.62
N ALA A 3 6.75 17.48 -0.62
CA ALA A 3 7.05 16.25 -1.37
C ALA A 3 6.80 14.97 -0.55
N ASN A 4 5.64 14.88 0.08
CA ASN A 4 5.23 13.78 0.95
C ASN A 4 6.17 13.51 2.14
N GLY A 5 6.81 14.55 2.67
CA GLY A 5 7.74 14.49 3.79
C GLY A 5 9.20 14.30 3.42
N PHE A 6 9.54 14.19 2.13
CA PHE A 6 10.94 14.06 1.69
C PHE A 6 11.71 15.39 1.74
N ALA A 7 11.00 16.52 1.72
CA ALA A 7 11.61 17.86 1.68
C ALA A 7 11.72 18.55 3.05
N GLY A 8 11.32 17.92 4.15
CA GLY A 8 11.47 18.48 5.47
C GLY A 8 10.55 17.88 6.52
N LEU A 9 10.92 18.09 7.79
CA LEU A 9 10.16 17.61 8.96
C LEU A 9 8.92 18.47 9.25
N ASP A 10 8.86 19.68 8.70
CA ASP A 10 7.74 20.62 8.78
C ASP A 10 6.58 20.28 7.83
N THR A 11 6.55 19.05 7.35
CA THR A 11 5.49 18.53 6.48
C THR A 11 4.13 18.49 7.20
N GLU A 12 3.06 18.57 6.45
CA GLU A 12 1.69 18.52 6.95
C GLU A 12 0.84 17.57 6.12
N LEU A 13 -0.14 16.97 6.76
CA LEU A 13 -1.18 16.19 6.09
C LEU A 13 -2.16 17.12 5.38
N ALA A 14 -2.63 16.72 4.20
CA ALA A 14 -3.54 17.52 3.38
C ALA A 14 -4.55 16.64 2.60
N PHE A 15 -4.94 15.50 3.19
CA PHE A 15 -5.86 14.56 2.54
C PHE A 15 -7.34 14.82 2.87
N ASN A 16 -7.70 16.07 3.19
CA ASN A 16 -9.07 16.54 3.39
C ASN A 16 -9.55 17.48 2.28
N SER A 17 -9.00 17.35 1.09
CA SER A 17 -9.44 18.13 -0.07
C SER A 17 -10.81 17.63 -0.59
N PRO A 18 -11.52 18.42 -1.42
CA PRO A 18 -12.85 18.05 -1.94
C PRO A 18 -12.91 16.67 -2.60
N VAL A 19 -11.85 16.24 -3.29
CA VAL A 19 -11.81 14.91 -3.93
C VAL A 19 -11.73 13.79 -2.91
N HIS A 20 -10.96 13.96 -1.83
CA HIS A 20 -10.87 12.98 -0.74
C HIS A 20 -12.20 12.89 0.02
N ILE A 21 -12.79 14.04 0.34
CA ILE A 21 -14.09 14.12 1.01
C ILE A 21 -15.16 13.41 0.19
N LYS A 22 -15.25 13.71 -1.12
CA LYS A 22 -16.18 13.05 -2.04
C LYS A 22 -15.99 11.55 -2.07
N HIS A 23 -14.74 11.07 -2.10
CA HIS A 23 -14.44 9.65 -2.11
C HIS A 23 -14.93 8.95 -0.83
N ILE A 24 -14.55 9.47 0.33
CA ILE A 24 -14.94 8.90 1.62
C ILE A 24 -16.44 9.00 1.86
N GLN A 25 -17.08 10.11 1.44
CA GLN A 25 -18.53 10.25 1.48
C GLN A 25 -19.23 9.18 0.63
N THR A 26 -18.67 8.88 -0.55
CA THR A 26 -19.21 7.82 -1.42
C THR A 26 -19.12 6.46 -0.76
N LEU A 27 -17.97 6.12 -0.16
CA LEU A 27 -17.81 4.86 0.58
C LEU A 27 -18.74 4.78 1.80
N GLY A 28 -18.87 5.87 2.56
CA GLY A 28 -19.82 5.95 3.67
C GLY A 28 -21.27 5.73 3.23
N LYS A 29 -21.68 6.37 2.11
CA LYS A 29 -23.00 6.14 1.52
C LYS A 29 -23.19 4.67 1.11
N TRP A 30 -22.20 4.08 0.45
CA TRP A 30 -22.27 2.68 0.05
C TRP A 30 -22.29 1.73 1.25
N ALA A 31 -21.65 2.09 2.35
CA ALA A 31 -21.73 1.31 3.60
C ALA A 31 -23.17 1.30 4.14
N GLN A 32 -23.83 2.46 4.18
CA GLN A 32 -25.23 2.55 4.61
C GLN A 32 -26.21 1.83 3.67
N GLU A 33 -25.89 1.77 2.37
CA GLU A 33 -26.68 1.07 1.36
C GLU A 33 -26.36 -0.44 1.27
N GLY A 34 -25.42 -0.95 2.08
CA GLY A 34 -24.99 -2.36 2.04
C GLY A 34 -24.16 -2.75 0.81
N LYS A 35 -23.72 -1.76 0.00
CA LYS A 35 -22.88 -1.97 -1.20
C LYS A 35 -21.39 -2.07 -0.88
N PHE A 36 -20.97 -1.49 0.23
CA PHE A 36 -19.63 -1.58 0.78
C PHE A 36 -19.72 -2.10 2.22
N LYS A 37 -18.90 -3.08 2.53
CA LYS A 37 -18.82 -3.65 3.88
C LYS A 37 -17.42 -3.46 4.41
N TYR A 38 -17.28 -2.67 5.47
CA TYR A 38 -16.03 -2.57 6.21
C TYR A 38 -15.82 -3.83 7.05
N MET A 39 -14.71 -4.51 6.85
CA MET A 39 -14.45 -5.82 7.46
C MET A 39 -13.18 -5.83 8.33
N GLY A 40 -12.79 -4.67 8.84
CA GLY A 40 -11.64 -4.52 9.72
C GLY A 40 -10.51 -3.73 9.09
N ARG A 41 -9.48 -3.49 9.90
CA ARG A 41 -8.32 -2.68 9.54
C ARG A 41 -7.29 -3.47 8.75
N ARG A 42 -6.44 -2.77 8.00
CA ARG A 42 -5.30 -3.35 7.26
C ARG A 42 -5.77 -4.49 6.35
N ASN A 43 -5.31 -5.71 6.58
CA ASN A 43 -5.58 -6.89 5.72
C ASN A 43 -6.68 -7.81 6.27
N GLU A 44 -7.45 -7.38 7.27
CA GLU A 44 -8.46 -8.23 7.91
C GLU A 44 -9.59 -8.65 6.96
N ALA A 45 -9.94 -7.79 6.01
CA ALA A 45 -10.95 -8.10 4.99
C ALA A 45 -10.57 -9.25 4.05
N GLY A 46 -9.28 -9.58 3.93
CA GLY A 46 -8.79 -10.59 3.01
C GLY A 46 -9.39 -11.97 3.23
N LYS A 47 -9.65 -12.36 4.49
CA LYS A 47 -10.31 -13.64 4.82
C LYS A 47 -11.73 -13.71 4.27
N ASN A 48 -12.48 -12.61 4.32
CA ASN A 48 -13.86 -12.55 3.83
C ASN A 48 -13.94 -12.67 2.30
N PHE A 49 -13.00 -12.04 1.59
CA PHE A 49 -12.90 -12.22 0.14
C PHE A 49 -12.59 -13.68 -0.23
N ARG A 50 -11.60 -14.31 0.42
CA ARG A 50 -11.25 -15.71 0.19
C ARG A 50 -12.39 -16.69 0.49
N ALA A 51 -13.25 -16.32 1.44
CA ALA A 51 -14.48 -17.06 1.77
C ALA A 51 -15.63 -16.83 0.75
N GLY A 52 -15.47 -15.90 -0.21
CA GLY A 52 -16.52 -15.57 -1.18
C GLY A 52 -17.61 -14.63 -0.66
N GLU A 53 -17.38 -13.96 0.48
CA GLU A 53 -18.37 -13.04 1.08
C GLU A 53 -18.46 -11.68 0.38
N CYS A 54 -17.50 -11.34 -0.47
CA CYS A 54 -17.50 -10.10 -1.25
C CYS A 54 -16.96 -10.33 -2.66
N MET A 55 -17.57 -9.62 -3.63
CA MET A 55 -17.23 -9.76 -5.05
C MET A 55 -15.99 -8.95 -5.46
N LEU A 56 -15.68 -7.89 -4.74
CA LEU A 56 -14.56 -7.00 -5.02
C LEU A 56 -13.79 -6.71 -3.74
N MET A 57 -12.48 -6.65 -3.86
CA MET A 57 -11.57 -6.25 -2.78
C MET A 57 -10.42 -5.44 -3.37
N THR A 58 -9.98 -4.41 -2.66
CA THR A 58 -8.67 -3.77 -2.94
C THR A 58 -7.65 -4.33 -1.96
N GLU A 59 -6.54 -4.82 -2.48
CA GLU A 59 -5.52 -5.49 -1.67
C GLU A 59 -4.12 -5.22 -2.21
N SER A 60 -3.12 -5.46 -1.38
CA SER A 60 -1.72 -5.53 -1.80
C SER A 60 -1.49 -6.68 -2.79
N SER A 61 -0.58 -6.50 -3.75
CA SER A 61 -0.16 -7.60 -4.64
C SER A 61 0.38 -8.82 -3.87
N ALA A 62 0.94 -8.61 -2.68
CA ALA A 62 1.40 -9.68 -1.78
C ALA A 62 0.26 -10.58 -1.27
N GLY A 63 -0.99 -10.16 -1.37
CA GLY A 63 -2.16 -11.01 -1.05
C GLY A 63 -2.44 -12.11 -2.07
N TYR A 64 -1.89 -12.00 -3.28
CA TYR A 64 -2.18 -12.89 -4.40
C TYR A 64 -1.99 -14.37 -4.08
N ALA A 65 -0.83 -14.74 -3.51
CA ALA A 65 -0.51 -16.14 -3.23
C ALA A 65 -1.51 -16.78 -2.25
N GLY A 66 -1.89 -16.04 -1.20
CA GLY A 66 -2.90 -16.49 -0.24
C GLY A 66 -4.28 -16.63 -0.88
N ILE A 67 -4.70 -15.67 -1.69
CA ILE A 67 -5.98 -15.72 -2.41
C ILE A 67 -5.99 -16.91 -3.35
N LYS A 68 -4.95 -17.09 -4.17
CA LYS A 68 -4.84 -18.23 -5.10
C LYS A 68 -4.89 -19.59 -4.42
N LYS A 69 -4.32 -19.69 -3.22
CA LYS A 69 -4.29 -20.94 -2.44
C LYS A 69 -5.64 -21.26 -1.79
N GLU A 70 -6.34 -20.25 -1.29
CA GLU A 70 -7.49 -20.44 -0.39
C GLU A 70 -8.86 -20.21 -1.06
N ALA A 71 -8.95 -19.32 -2.07
CA ALA A 71 -10.19 -19.08 -2.76
C ALA A 71 -10.62 -20.31 -3.56
N LYS A 72 -11.91 -20.69 -3.42
CA LYS A 72 -12.52 -21.81 -4.13
C LYS A 72 -13.35 -21.34 -5.34
N PHE A 73 -13.03 -20.17 -5.87
CA PHE A 73 -13.69 -19.55 -7.02
C PHE A 73 -12.64 -18.91 -7.92
N GLU A 74 -12.98 -18.70 -9.17
CA GLU A 74 -12.15 -17.96 -10.12
C GLU A 74 -12.17 -16.46 -9.80
N PHE A 75 -11.02 -15.82 -9.82
CA PHE A 75 -10.88 -14.38 -9.61
C PHE A 75 -9.93 -13.75 -10.62
N GLY A 76 -10.12 -12.48 -10.87
CA GLY A 76 -9.24 -11.70 -11.73
C GLY A 76 -8.65 -10.49 -11.00
N ILE A 77 -7.51 -10.00 -11.50
CA ILE A 77 -6.86 -8.80 -10.98
C ILE A 77 -7.08 -7.65 -11.98
N ARG A 78 -7.38 -6.47 -11.49
CA ARG A 78 -7.57 -5.25 -12.28
C ARG A 78 -6.84 -4.07 -11.63
N HIS A 79 -6.65 -3.03 -12.43
CA HIS A 79 -6.13 -1.76 -11.91
C HIS A 79 -7.07 -1.18 -10.86
N LEU A 80 -6.51 -0.42 -9.91
CA LEU A 80 -7.32 0.37 -8.99
C LEU A 80 -8.23 1.33 -9.76
N PRO A 81 -9.48 1.49 -9.34
CA PRO A 81 -10.39 2.46 -9.95
C PRO A 81 -9.91 3.89 -9.70
N TYR A 82 -10.29 4.81 -10.57
CA TYR A 82 -9.98 6.24 -10.46
C TYR A 82 -11.13 7.09 -10.97
N TYR A 83 -11.15 8.34 -10.55
CA TYR A 83 -12.14 9.32 -11.01
C TYR A 83 -11.69 9.97 -12.32
N GLY A 84 -12.10 9.42 -13.46
CA GLY A 84 -11.66 9.89 -14.78
C GLY A 84 -11.96 11.36 -15.08
N ALA A 85 -12.99 11.93 -14.46
CA ALA A 85 -13.32 13.35 -14.57
C ALA A 85 -12.40 14.27 -13.75
N THR A 86 -11.59 13.73 -12.84
CA THR A 86 -10.76 14.53 -11.93
C THR A 86 -9.33 14.63 -12.40
N ALA A 87 -8.72 13.49 -12.74
CA ALA A 87 -7.35 13.40 -13.24
C ALA A 87 -7.08 12.04 -13.86
N ALA A 88 -6.10 11.97 -14.76
CA ALA A 88 -5.54 10.69 -15.20
C ALA A 88 -4.93 9.93 -14.01
N PRO A 89 -4.97 8.59 -14.01
CA PRO A 89 -4.43 7.80 -12.92
C PRO A 89 -2.93 8.03 -12.76
N GLN A 90 -2.50 8.26 -11.53
CA GLN A 90 -1.10 8.46 -11.17
C GLN A 90 -0.44 7.13 -10.80
N ASN A 91 0.90 7.17 -10.59
CA ASN A 91 1.61 6.01 -10.08
C ASN A 91 1.13 5.65 -8.68
N THR A 92 0.95 4.37 -8.43
CA THR A 92 0.82 3.87 -7.06
C THR A 92 2.18 3.91 -6.37
N ILE A 93 2.18 3.96 -5.05
CA ILE A 93 3.39 3.89 -4.24
C ILE A 93 3.71 2.43 -3.92
N ILE A 94 5.01 2.15 -3.67
CA ILE A 94 5.43 0.84 -3.18
C ILE A 94 5.11 0.71 -1.69
N GLY A 95 4.66 -0.48 -1.30
CA GLY A 95 4.64 -0.96 0.09
C GLY A 95 5.73 -2.01 0.29
N GLY A 96 5.48 -2.96 1.19
CA GLY A 96 6.35 -4.11 1.40
C GLY A 96 7.13 -4.03 2.72
N ALA A 97 8.32 -4.67 2.73
CA ALA A 97 9.19 -4.75 3.89
C ALA A 97 10.66 -4.59 3.48
N SER A 98 11.51 -4.33 4.45
CA SER A 98 12.96 -4.23 4.27
C SER A 98 13.68 -5.12 5.26
N LEU A 99 14.82 -5.66 4.86
CA LEU A 99 15.75 -6.33 5.76
C LEU A 99 16.76 -5.32 6.31
N TRP A 100 17.05 -5.41 7.59
CA TRP A 100 17.95 -4.50 8.30
C TRP A 100 19.09 -5.28 8.93
N ALA A 101 20.34 -4.88 8.65
CA ALA A 101 21.49 -5.35 9.38
C ALA A 101 21.62 -4.58 10.69
N LEU A 102 21.71 -5.31 11.80
CA LEU A 102 21.91 -4.72 13.13
C LEU A 102 23.38 -4.34 13.33
N SER A 103 23.63 -3.18 13.92
CA SER A 103 24.96 -2.74 14.35
C SER A 103 25.47 -3.57 15.55
N GLY A 104 26.77 -3.49 15.86
CA GLY A 104 27.36 -4.14 17.02
C GLY A 104 27.59 -5.64 16.87
N LYS A 105 27.56 -6.17 15.65
CA LYS A 105 27.86 -7.56 15.32
C LYS A 105 29.32 -7.76 14.98
N SER A 106 29.84 -8.99 15.17
CA SER A 106 31.20 -9.36 14.79
C SER A 106 31.42 -9.24 13.27
N ALA A 107 32.68 -9.19 12.85
CA ALA A 107 33.04 -9.16 11.43
C ALA A 107 32.54 -10.41 10.69
N GLU A 108 32.54 -11.57 11.34
CA GLU A 108 32.06 -12.84 10.77
C GLU A 108 30.54 -12.85 10.59
N GLU A 109 29.78 -12.39 11.60
CA GLU A 109 28.34 -12.24 11.51
C GLU A 109 27.95 -11.24 10.40
N ASN A 110 28.66 -10.12 10.29
CA ASN A 110 28.44 -9.14 9.22
C ASN A 110 28.76 -9.71 7.83
N LYS A 111 29.81 -10.53 7.71
CA LYS A 111 30.14 -11.25 6.47
C LYS A 111 29.04 -12.25 6.08
N GLY A 112 28.51 -12.99 7.04
CA GLY A 112 27.38 -13.89 6.83
C GLY A 112 26.11 -13.13 6.40
N THR A 113 25.81 -12.04 7.06
CA THR A 113 24.68 -11.15 6.71
C THR A 113 24.83 -10.60 5.28
N ALA A 114 26.02 -10.13 4.91
CA ALA A 114 26.27 -9.62 3.55
C ALA A 114 26.12 -10.73 2.50
N ALA A 115 26.61 -11.94 2.75
CA ALA A 115 26.45 -13.09 1.86
C ALA A 115 24.97 -13.47 1.70
N PHE A 116 24.18 -13.47 2.76
CA PHE A 116 22.74 -13.72 2.72
C PHE A 116 21.99 -12.66 1.91
N LEU A 117 22.27 -11.38 2.14
CA LEU A 117 21.66 -10.30 1.37
C LEU A 117 22.05 -10.35 -0.12
N ALA A 118 23.30 -10.70 -0.43
CA ALA A 118 23.75 -10.91 -1.81
C ALA A 118 23.01 -12.09 -2.47
N PHE A 119 22.82 -13.19 -1.78
CA PHE A 119 22.02 -14.33 -2.24
C PHE A 119 20.59 -13.93 -2.53
N LEU A 120 19.92 -13.23 -1.62
CA LEU A 120 18.54 -12.75 -1.81
C LEU A 120 18.40 -11.76 -2.96
N SER A 121 19.48 -11.03 -3.30
CA SER A 121 19.51 -10.07 -4.41
C SER A 121 19.71 -10.76 -5.77
N GLY A 122 19.99 -12.05 -5.80
CA GLY A 122 20.17 -12.82 -7.03
C GLY A 122 18.94 -12.81 -7.91
N THR A 123 19.11 -12.65 -9.21
CA THR A 123 18.03 -12.51 -10.20
C THR A 123 17.02 -13.67 -10.12
N GLY A 124 17.50 -14.92 -10.04
CA GLY A 124 16.64 -16.11 -9.94
C GLY A 124 15.85 -16.13 -8.64
N ILE A 125 16.48 -15.79 -7.52
CA ILE A 125 15.82 -15.74 -6.21
C ILE A 125 14.74 -14.67 -6.19
N GLN A 126 15.02 -13.47 -6.73
CA GLN A 126 14.05 -12.39 -6.82
C GLN A 126 12.87 -12.73 -7.74
N ALA A 127 13.11 -13.42 -8.85
CA ALA A 127 12.06 -13.87 -9.75
C ALA A 127 11.18 -14.93 -9.06
N GLN A 128 11.79 -15.91 -8.39
CA GLN A 128 11.06 -16.95 -7.65
C GLN A 128 10.25 -16.34 -6.50
N TRP A 129 10.85 -15.46 -5.70
CA TRP A 129 10.18 -14.77 -4.60
C TRP A 129 8.93 -14.01 -5.06
N HIS A 130 9.05 -13.26 -6.18
CA HIS A 130 7.91 -12.59 -6.78
C HIS A 130 6.79 -13.57 -7.15
N GLN A 131 7.13 -14.67 -7.82
CA GLN A 131 6.16 -15.66 -8.28
C GLN A 131 5.45 -16.38 -7.13
N ASP A 132 6.16 -16.65 -6.04
CA ASP A 132 5.63 -17.39 -4.88
C ASP A 132 4.79 -16.52 -3.95
N THR A 133 5.09 -15.20 -3.88
CA THR A 133 4.50 -14.32 -2.86
C THR A 133 3.60 -13.22 -3.42
N GLY A 134 3.79 -12.82 -4.68
CA GLY A 134 3.16 -11.64 -5.26
C GLY A 134 3.87 -10.31 -4.93
N TYR A 135 4.93 -10.31 -4.12
CA TYR A 135 5.79 -9.12 -3.98
C TYR A 135 6.43 -8.77 -5.31
N LEU A 136 6.62 -7.46 -5.58
CA LEU A 136 7.23 -7.04 -6.83
C LEU A 136 8.72 -7.39 -6.87
N PRO A 137 9.26 -7.81 -8.04
CA PRO A 137 10.69 -8.06 -8.18
C PRO A 137 11.46 -6.75 -7.99
N SER A 138 12.51 -6.78 -7.18
CA SER A 138 13.29 -5.58 -6.83
C SER A 138 14.21 -5.12 -7.97
N THR A 139 14.43 -5.95 -8.99
CA THR A 139 15.32 -5.64 -10.11
C THR A 139 14.64 -5.83 -11.47
N ILE A 140 15.06 -5.03 -12.45
CA ILE A 140 14.61 -5.16 -13.84
C ILE A 140 14.98 -6.55 -14.40
N ALA A 141 16.14 -7.10 -14.02
CA ALA A 141 16.58 -8.43 -14.45
C ALA A 141 15.60 -9.52 -13.98
N ALA A 142 15.19 -9.51 -12.71
CA ALA A 142 14.21 -10.45 -12.17
C ALA A 142 12.84 -10.32 -12.85
N SER A 143 12.38 -9.09 -13.10
CA SER A 143 11.14 -8.85 -13.84
C SER A 143 11.20 -9.42 -15.26
N LYS A 144 12.31 -9.21 -15.97
CA LYS A 144 12.53 -9.78 -17.31
C LYS A 144 12.57 -11.31 -17.29
N GLN A 145 13.22 -11.89 -16.29
CA GLN A 145 13.26 -13.35 -16.12
C GLN A 145 11.86 -13.92 -15.88
N THR A 146 11.10 -13.38 -14.96
CA THR A 146 9.70 -13.79 -14.70
C THR A 146 8.84 -13.74 -15.96
N LYS A 147 8.99 -12.67 -16.78
CA LYS A 147 8.30 -12.55 -18.06
C LYS A 147 8.74 -13.63 -19.05
N LYS A 148 10.07 -13.90 -19.17
CA LYS A 148 10.62 -14.94 -20.04
C LYS A 148 10.14 -16.34 -19.66
N GLU A 149 9.96 -16.63 -18.38
CA GLU A 149 9.43 -17.88 -17.85
C GLU A 149 7.93 -18.07 -18.09
N GLY A 150 7.26 -17.05 -18.62
CA GLY A 150 5.85 -17.09 -18.97
C GLY A 150 4.90 -17.01 -17.77
N PHE A 151 5.39 -16.60 -16.60
CA PHE A 151 4.61 -16.54 -15.36
C PHE A 151 3.35 -15.69 -15.53
N TYR A 152 3.46 -14.49 -16.09
CA TYR A 152 2.32 -13.57 -16.29
C TYR A 152 1.28 -14.10 -17.28
N LYS A 153 1.68 -14.94 -18.23
CA LYS A 153 0.73 -15.62 -19.14
C LYS A 153 -0.11 -16.66 -18.39
N LYS A 154 0.53 -17.39 -17.47
CA LYS A 154 -0.12 -18.41 -16.63
C LYS A 154 -0.91 -17.81 -15.47
N ASN A 155 -0.57 -16.58 -15.05
CA ASN A 155 -1.18 -15.87 -13.93
C ASN A 155 -1.54 -14.45 -14.36
N PRO A 156 -2.61 -14.26 -15.19
CA PRO A 156 -2.97 -12.97 -15.75
C PRO A 156 -3.27 -11.94 -14.66
N GLY A 157 -2.75 -10.71 -14.84
CA GLY A 157 -2.97 -9.59 -13.94
C GLY A 157 -1.95 -9.45 -12.80
N THR A 158 -1.08 -10.44 -12.57
CA THR A 158 -0.05 -10.35 -11.52
C THR A 158 1.06 -9.34 -11.84
N ASP A 159 1.15 -8.86 -13.07
CA ASP A 159 2.03 -7.77 -13.50
C ASP A 159 1.44 -6.37 -13.30
N LEU A 160 0.12 -6.27 -13.07
CA LEU A 160 -0.59 -4.98 -13.03
C LEU A 160 -0.10 -4.06 -11.90
N ALA A 161 0.30 -4.60 -10.76
CA ALA A 161 0.84 -3.79 -9.67
C ALA A 161 2.13 -3.05 -10.08
N GLY A 162 3.03 -3.74 -10.77
CA GLY A 162 4.23 -3.13 -11.34
C GLY A 162 3.91 -2.10 -12.44
N ILE A 163 2.96 -2.41 -13.31
CA ILE A 163 2.49 -1.50 -14.36
C ILE A 163 1.90 -0.22 -13.76
N GLN A 164 1.06 -0.33 -12.73
CA GLN A 164 0.50 0.85 -12.04
C GLN A 164 1.56 1.72 -11.37
N MET A 165 2.54 1.09 -10.74
CA MET A 165 3.62 1.80 -10.04
C MET A 165 4.52 2.57 -11.01
N MET A 166 4.71 2.07 -12.24
CA MET A 166 5.60 2.65 -13.25
C MET A 166 4.85 3.32 -14.42
N ARG A 167 3.58 3.63 -14.27
CA ARG A 167 2.71 4.16 -15.34
C ARG A 167 3.21 5.47 -15.95
N ASN A 168 3.65 6.38 -15.09
CA ASN A 168 4.09 7.73 -15.45
C ASN A 168 5.54 7.96 -15.03
N LYS A 169 6.15 9.04 -15.51
CA LYS A 169 7.45 9.48 -15.00
C LYS A 169 7.40 9.69 -13.49
N VAL A 170 8.48 9.34 -12.81
CA VAL A 170 8.63 9.56 -11.37
C VAL A 170 8.59 11.06 -11.07
N THR A 171 7.79 11.43 -10.09
CA THR A 171 7.69 12.80 -9.56
C THR A 171 8.09 12.82 -8.09
N GLU A 172 8.19 14.00 -7.51
CA GLU A 172 8.42 14.14 -6.05
C GLU A 172 7.36 13.41 -5.22
N ASN A 173 6.11 13.36 -5.73
CA ASN A 173 4.98 12.75 -5.02
C ASN A 173 4.82 11.24 -5.27
N SER A 174 5.55 10.64 -6.23
CA SER A 174 5.47 9.21 -6.53
C SER A 174 6.49 8.35 -5.79
N LYS A 175 7.34 8.94 -4.94
CA LYS A 175 8.37 8.24 -4.15
C LYS A 175 7.84 7.49 -2.93
N GLY A 176 6.59 7.68 -2.58
CA GLY A 176 5.98 7.20 -1.35
C GLY A 176 5.82 8.29 -0.29
N LEU A 177 5.75 7.90 0.97
CA LEU A 177 5.53 8.78 2.11
C LEU A 177 6.69 8.64 3.10
N ARG A 178 7.24 9.76 3.55
CA ARG A 178 8.29 9.81 4.59
C ARG A 178 7.82 10.70 5.74
N LEU A 179 7.06 10.12 6.64
CA LEU A 179 6.40 10.85 7.73
C LEU A 179 6.82 10.26 9.07
N GLY A 180 7.11 11.14 10.03
CA GLY A 180 7.28 10.74 11.42
C GLY A 180 5.97 10.24 12.03
N SER A 181 6.05 9.29 12.95
CA SER A 181 4.87 8.72 13.63
C SER A 181 3.80 8.16 12.67
N PHE A 182 4.22 7.69 11.48
CA PHE A 182 3.28 7.33 10.41
C PHE A 182 2.33 6.19 10.80
N ASP A 183 2.79 5.23 11.60
CA ASP A 183 1.93 4.13 12.02
C ASP A 183 0.78 4.61 12.95
N GLN A 184 1.08 5.54 13.88
CA GLN A 184 0.06 6.18 14.70
C GLN A 184 -0.90 7.05 13.86
N ILE A 185 -0.40 7.75 12.83
CA ILE A 185 -1.24 8.50 11.90
C ILE A 185 -2.19 7.58 11.15
N ARG A 186 -1.73 6.41 10.71
CA ARG A 186 -2.61 5.40 10.07
C ARG A 186 -3.70 4.93 11.03
N THR A 187 -3.37 4.68 12.29
CA THR A 187 -4.37 4.32 13.30
C THR A 187 -5.43 5.40 13.47
N ILE A 188 -5.03 6.67 13.49
CA ILE A 188 -5.99 7.80 13.53
C ILE A 188 -6.90 7.80 12.30
N ILE A 189 -6.34 7.56 11.11
CA ILE A 189 -7.13 7.47 9.88
C ILE A 189 -8.14 6.33 9.97
N ASP A 190 -7.71 5.15 10.41
CA ASP A 190 -8.60 4.00 10.57
C ASP A 190 -9.78 4.32 11.50
N GLU A 191 -9.52 4.93 12.68
CA GLU A 191 -10.55 5.34 13.64
C GLU A 191 -11.57 6.31 13.04
N GLU A 192 -11.10 7.32 12.32
CA GLU A 192 -11.97 8.32 11.71
C GLU A 192 -12.80 7.73 10.56
N MET A 193 -12.22 6.84 9.75
CA MET A 193 -12.93 6.15 8.67
C MET A 193 -14.00 5.19 9.22
N GLU A 194 -13.73 4.48 10.31
CA GLU A 194 -14.71 3.64 11.00
C GLU A 194 -15.95 4.45 11.41
N GLY A 195 -15.74 5.69 11.87
CA GLY A 195 -16.83 6.61 12.18
C GLY A 195 -17.70 6.99 10.98
N VAL A 196 -17.11 7.07 9.78
CA VAL A 196 -17.87 7.33 8.55
C VAL A 196 -18.64 6.08 8.12
N TYR A 197 -18.01 4.92 8.16
CA TYR A 197 -18.63 3.66 7.71
C TYR A 197 -19.77 3.20 8.60
N ASN A 198 -19.70 3.48 9.91
CA ASN A 198 -20.81 3.20 10.84
C ASN A 198 -21.87 4.32 10.91
N GLY A 199 -21.67 5.43 10.18
CA GLY A 199 -22.61 6.55 10.10
C GLY A 199 -22.56 7.55 11.27
N SER A 200 -21.59 7.42 12.18
CA SER A 200 -21.46 8.34 13.33
C SER A 200 -20.76 9.66 13.00
N LYS A 201 -20.07 9.73 11.86
CA LYS A 201 -19.37 10.94 11.36
C LYS A 201 -19.63 11.18 9.89
N THR A 202 -19.64 12.47 9.50
CA THR A 202 -19.54 12.81 8.08
C THR A 202 -18.10 12.67 7.58
N ALA A 203 -17.91 12.46 6.28
CA ALA A 203 -16.58 12.36 5.67
C ALA A 203 -15.74 13.64 5.91
N GLN A 204 -16.36 14.83 5.86
CA GLN A 204 -15.69 16.09 6.14
C GLN A 204 -15.14 16.13 7.56
N VAL A 205 -15.99 15.88 8.56
CA VAL A 205 -15.60 15.88 9.98
C VAL A 205 -14.49 14.86 10.25
N ALA A 206 -14.61 13.66 9.70
CA ALA A 206 -13.63 12.60 9.89
C ALA A 206 -12.25 12.97 9.29
N LEU A 207 -12.22 13.45 8.05
CA LEU A 207 -10.96 13.82 7.39
C LEU A 207 -10.30 15.05 8.02
N ASP A 208 -11.08 16.06 8.42
CA ASP A 208 -10.55 17.23 9.14
C ASP A 208 -9.98 16.83 10.51
N SER A 209 -10.66 15.94 11.22
CA SER A 209 -10.17 15.37 12.48
C SER A 209 -8.87 14.58 12.28
N ALA A 210 -8.82 13.71 11.26
CA ALA A 210 -7.63 12.92 10.95
C ALA A 210 -6.43 13.81 10.61
N VAL A 211 -6.61 14.83 9.77
CA VAL A 211 -5.57 15.80 9.42
C VAL A 211 -5.10 16.57 10.67
N LYS A 212 -6.02 17.09 11.46
CA LYS A 212 -5.69 17.82 12.70
C LYS A 212 -4.91 16.98 13.69
N ARG A 213 -5.42 15.79 14.02
CA ARG A 213 -4.79 14.84 14.97
C ARG A 213 -3.43 14.37 14.47
N GLY A 214 -3.33 14.01 13.19
CA GLY A 214 -2.08 13.57 12.58
C GLY A 214 -1.02 14.66 12.52
N ASN A 215 -1.40 15.92 12.25
CA ASN A 215 -0.47 17.05 12.26
C ASN A 215 0.10 17.33 13.65
N VAL A 216 -0.64 17.07 14.73
CA VAL A 216 -0.10 17.13 16.10
C VAL A 216 1.08 16.15 16.27
N LEU A 217 0.95 14.93 15.75
CA LEU A 217 2.02 13.91 15.79
C LEU A 217 3.22 14.33 14.95
N LEU A 218 2.99 14.88 13.76
CA LEU A 218 4.07 15.40 12.91
C LEU A 218 4.84 16.54 13.60
N ARG A 219 4.16 17.50 14.22
CA ARG A 219 4.80 18.59 14.99
C ARG A 219 5.57 18.07 16.20
N ARG A 220 5.07 17.03 16.87
CA ARG A 220 5.79 16.38 17.97
C ARG A 220 7.07 15.70 17.48
N PHE A 221 6.97 14.96 16.38
CA PHE A 221 8.12 14.30 15.77
C PHE A 221 9.18 15.30 15.31
N GLU A 222 8.74 16.38 14.65
CA GLU A 222 9.65 17.46 14.22
C GLU A 222 10.44 18.05 15.39
N ARG A 223 9.78 18.39 16.50
CA ARG A 223 10.45 18.93 17.68
C ARG A 223 11.46 17.96 18.32
N ALA A 224 11.19 16.68 18.26
CA ALA A 224 12.07 15.66 18.82
C ALA A 224 13.26 15.30 17.91
N ASN A 225 13.28 15.76 16.66
CA ASN A 225 14.30 15.39 15.65
C ASN A 225 14.95 16.61 14.97
N LYS A 226 14.74 17.81 15.49
CA LYS A 226 15.51 19.02 15.23
C LYS A 226 16.62 19.13 16.26
#